data_7026c746b872c8adbc96aa685ca50d51
#
_entry.id   7026c746b872c8adbc96aa685ca50d51
#
_cell.length_a   1.000
_cell.length_b   1.000
_cell.length_c   1.000
_cell.angle_alpha   90.00
_cell.angle_beta   90.00
_cell.angle_gamma   90.00
#
_symmetry.space_group_name_H-M   'P 1'
#
loop_
_entity.id
_entity.type
_entity.pdbx_description
1 polymer ?
#
loop_
_entity_poly.entity_id
_entity_poly.type
_entity_poly.pdbx_seq_one_letter_code
_entity_poly.pdbx_strand_id
1 'polypeptide(L)'
;MWVIRTFTSIVIFIPPTLQAGGMELSGQSIWPFFEKGNYDYLMFDDIDFKHPEVAAHLKEWAHWFLETVAIGGFRLDAVKHIDREFMAGFIRYIRQHIRPDLYVFGEYWKDSNYDMTDYLNDIELQYDLIDVMLHMNFYEAGQKGRDFDL
;
A
#
# COMPACT_ATOMS: atom_id res chain seq x y z
N MET A 1 28.50 7.78 -10.87
CA MET A 1 28.52 6.67 -9.91
C MET A 1 27.08 6.23 -9.72
N TRP A 2 26.69 5.09 -10.31
CA TRP A 2 25.32 4.58 -10.20
C TRP A 2 25.18 3.91 -8.86
N VAL A 3 24.33 4.48 -7.98
CA VAL A 3 23.98 3.82 -6.72
C VAL A 3 22.89 2.82 -7.04
N ILE A 4 23.20 1.53 -6.98
CA ILE A 4 22.20 0.47 -7.04
C ILE A 4 21.42 0.56 -5.71
N ARG A 5 20.20 1.08 -5.74
CA ARG A 5 19.28 1.03 -4.58
C ARG A 5 18.66 -0.35 -4.53
N THR A 6 18.88 -1.06 -3.45
CA THR A 6 18.25 -2.36 -3.23
C THR A 6 16.81 -2.13 -2.81
N PHE A 7 15.88 -2.64 -3.61
CA PHE A 7 14.45 -2.64 -3.26
C PHE A 7 14.11 -3.92 -2.51
N THR A 8 13.47 -3.77 -1.39
CA THR A 8 12.92 -4.91 -0.63
C THR A 8 11.41 -4.80 -0.63
N SER A 9 10.73 -5.85 -1.07
CA SER A 9 9.27 -5.95 -0.93
C SER A 9 8.95 -6.15 0.54
N ILE A 10 8.11 -5.28 1.08
CA ILE A 10 7.63 -5.41 2.44
C ILE A 10 6.18 -5.83 2.37
N VAL A 11 5.92 -7.05 2.76
CA VAL A 11 4.61 -7.47 3.22
C VAL A 11 4.53 -7.01 4.67
N ILE A 12 3.62 -6.12 4.99
CA ILE A 12 3.40 -5.72 6.39
C ILE A 12 2.80 -6.92 7.10
N PHE A 13 3.67 -7.73 7.70
CA PHE A 13 3.25 -8.82 8.56
C PHE A 13 3.05 -8.26 9.97
N ILE A 14 1.80 -8.20 10.40
CA ILE A 14 1.47 -7.76 11.75
C ILE A 14 1.56 -8.96 12.69
N PRO A 15 2.37 -8.88 13.75
CA PRO A 15 2.53 -10.00 14.66
C PRO A 15 1.20 -10.39 15.33
N PRO A 16 0.99 -11.69 15.61
CA PRO A 16 -0.22 -12.21 16.24
C PRO A 16 -0.58 -11.55 17.58
N THR A 17 0.38 -10.94 18.26
CA THR A 17 0.18 -10.22 19.51
C THR A 17 -0.64 -8.94 19.37
N LEU A 18 -0.65 -8.33 18.18
CA LEU A 18 -1.52 -7.19 17.87
C LEU A 18 -2.94 -7.63 17.47
N GLN A 19 -3.11 -8.88 17.04
CA GLN A 19 -4.42 -9.46 16.71
C GLN A 19 -5.21 -9.85 17.98
N ALA A 20 -4.53 -10.11 19.11
CA ALA A 20 -5.16 -10.61 20.34
C ALA A 20 -5.63 -9.52 21.31
N GLY A 21 -5.37 -8.25 21.04
CA GLY A 21 -5.61 -7.15 21.98
C GLY A 21 -6.93 -6.40 21.81
N GLY A 22 -8.00 -7.04 21.30
CA GLY A 22 -9.31 -6.40 21.20
C GLY A 22 -9.45 -5.41 20.05
N MET A 23 -8.67 -5.59 18.96
CA MET A 23 -8.90 -4.88 17.72
C MET A 23 -10.26 -5.29 17.17
N GLU A 24 -11.15 -4.32 17.00
CA GLU A 24 -12.36 -4.53 16.23
C GLU A 24 -11.96 -4.82 14.78
N LEU A 25 -12.50 -5.93 14.27
CA LEU A 25 -12.31 -6.30 12.88
C LEU A 25 -13.23 -5.43 12.04
N SER A 26 -12.69 -4.72 11.07
CA SER A 26 -13.47 -3.88 10.16
C SER A 26 -14.45 -4.70 9.30
N GLY A 27 -14.22 -6.00 9.16
CA GLY A 27 -15.02 -6.94 8.37
C GLY A 27 -16.45 -7.20 8.85
N GLN A 28 -16.89 -6.54 9.91
CA GLN A 28 -18.29 -6.62 10.38
C GLN A 28 -19.10 -5.34 10.10
N SER A 29 -18.53 -4.36 9.43
CA SER A 29 -19.29 -3.18 9.01
C SER A 29 -20.29 -3.56 7.93
N ILE A 30 -21.58 -3.41 8.25
CA ILE A 30 -22.69 -3.56 7.29
C ILE A 30 -22.72 -2.43 6.24
N TRP A 31 -21.69 -1.56 6.21
CA TRP A 31 -21.60 -0.40 5.33
C TRP A 31 -20.28 -0.36 4.52
N PRO A 32 -20.02 -1.37 3.65
CA PRO A 32 -18.78 -1.40 2.87
C PRO A 32 -18.66 -0.26 1.84
N PHE A 33 -19.74 0.49 1.61
CA PHE A 33 -19.80 1.53 0.58
C PHE A 33 -19.17 2.86 0.97
N PHE A 34 -18.85 3.08 2.24
CA PHE A 34 -18.38 4.39 2.74
C PHE A 34 -16.92 4.44 3.13
N GLU A 35 -16.24 3.30 3.21
CA GLU A 35 -14.81 3.25 3.50
C GLU A 35 -13.99 3.00 2.24
N LYS A 36 -13.29 4.03 1.79
CA LYS A 36 -12.33 3.89 0.71
C LYS A 36 -11.09 3.16 1.23
N GLY A 37 -10.76 2.01 0.63
CA GLY A 37 -9.64 1.17 1.04
C GLY A 37 -10.03 -0.02 1.91
N ASN A 38 -11.29 -0.12 2.33
CA ASN A 38 -11.80 -1.30 2.99
C ASN A 38 -12.49 -2.21 1.96
N TYR A 39 -11.73 -3.11 1.38
CA TYR A 39 -12.24 -4.21 0.56
C TYR A 39 -12.30 -5.44 1.44
N ASP A 40 -13.36 -5.53 2.25
CA ASP A 40 -13.58 -6.65 3.13
C ASP A 40 -13.41 -7.98 2.41
N TYR A 41 -12.75 -8.91 3.07
CA TYR A 41 -12.71 -10.29 2.69
C TYR A 41 -11.78 -10.68 1.53
N LEU A 42 -10.48 -10.55 1.73
CA LEU A 42 -9.55 -11.22 0.81
C LEU A 42 -9.03 -12.55 1.36
N MET A 43 -8.46 -12.54 2.52
CA MET A 43 -7.94 -13.70 3.25
C MET A 43 -7.67 -13.24 4.68
N PHE A 44 -8.30 -13.86 5.65
CA PHE A 44 -8.12 -13.55 7.08
C PHE A 44 -8.76 -12.25 7.55
N ASP A 45 -8.53 -11.93 8.82
CA ASP A 45 -9.06 -10.76 9.49
C ASP A 45 -8.39 -9.49 8.94
N ASP A 46 -9.20 -8.49 8.67
CA ASP A 46 -8.73 -7.18 8.25
C ASP A 46 -8.32 -6.34 9.47
N ILE A 47 -7.39 -5.41 9.24
CA ILE A 47 -6.85 -4.57 10.30
C ILE A 47 -7.57 -3.24 10.30
N ASP A 48 -8.07 -2.83 11.47
CA ASP A 48 -8.58 -1.48 11.65
C ASP A 48 -7.42 -0.46 11.71
N PHE A 49 -7.06 0.09 10.56
CA PHE A 49 -6.02 1.12 10.45
C PHE A 49 -6.42 2.47 11.09
N LYS A 50 -7.69 2.67 11.41
CA LYS A 50 -8.17 3.85 12.15
C LYS A 50 -7.96 3.72 13.65
N HIS A 51 -7.68 2.50 14.14
CA HIS A 51 -7.38 2.30 15.55
C HIS A 51 -6.04 2.97 15.90
N PRO A 52 -6.01 3.86 16.91
CA PRO A 52 -4.82 4.68 17.19
C PRO A 52 -3.60 3.86 17.60
N GLU A 53 -3.79 2.73 18.27
CA GLU A 53 -2.67 1.84 18.65
C GLU A 53 -2.04 1.16 17.43
N VAL A 54 -2.84 0.79 16.42
CA VAL A 54 -2.33 0.21 15.17
C VAL A 54 -1.43 1.22 14.46
N ALA A 55 -1.91 2.44 14.30
CA ALA A 55 -1.15 3.51 13.68
C ALA A 55 0.15 3.83 14.44
N ALA A 56 0.11 3.84 15.78
CA ALA A 56 1.27 4.08 16.62
C ALA A 56 2.32 2.96 16.47
N HIS A 57 1.91 1.71 16.58
CA HIS A 57 2.81 0.55 16.46
C HIS A 57 3.44 0.42 15.07
N LEU A 58 2.70 0.73 14.00
CA LEU A 58 3.26 0.73 12.66
C LEU A 58 4.29 1.83 12.45
N LYS A 59 4.12 3.00 13.07
CA LYS A 59 5.13 4.07 13.06
C LYS A 59 6.39 3.66 13.85
N GLU A 60 6.24 3.06 15.00
CA GLU A 60 7.36 2.51 15.79
C GLU A 60 8.11 1.42 15.01
N TRP A 61 7.37 0.51 14.38
CA TRP A 61 7.95 -0.51 13.52
C TRP A 61 8.73 0.09 12.36
N ALA A 62 8.17 1.09 11.67
CA ALA A 62 8.85 1.75 10.56
C ALA A 62 10.17 2.42 10.99
N HIS A 63 10.17 3.04 12.17
CA HIS A 63 11.36 3.64 12.75
C HIS A 63 12.44 2.59 12.99
N TRP A 64 12.10 1.56 13.75
CA TRP A 64 13.01 0.46 14.04
C TRP A 64 13.55 -0.20 12.76
N PHE A 65 12.67 -0.50 11.81
CA PHE A 65 13.02 -1.19 10.56
C PHE A 65 13.97 -0.36 9.70
N LEU A 66 13.67 0.92 9.47
CA LEU A 66 14.48 1.80 8.64
C LEU A 66 15.82 2.20 9.28
N GLU A 67 15.93 2.12 10.60
CA GLU A 67 17.19 2.27 11.31
C GLU A 67 18.04 1.00 11.26
N THR A 68 17.39 -0.17 11.29
CA THR A 68 18.08 -1.46 11.35
C THR A 68 18.51 -1.94 9.96
N VAL A 69 17.69 -1.68 8.94
CA VAL A 69 17.90 -2.22 7.59
C VAL A 69 18.19 -1.08 6.59
N ALA A 70 19.34 -1.16 5.94
CA ALA A 70 19.78 -0.17 4.94
C ALA A 70 19.10 -0.42 3.59
N ILE A 71 17.81 -0.05 3.46
CA ILE A 71 17.05 -0.14 2.21
C ILE A 71 16.90 1.21 1.53
N GLY A 72 16.73 1.23 0.22
CA GLY A 72 16.53 2.46 -0.58
C GLY A 72 15.08 2.86 -0.75
N GLY A 73 14.11 1.97 -0.50
CA GLY A 73 12.70 2.23 -0.69
C GLY A 73 11.81 1.07 -0.33
N PHE A 74 10.50 1.32 -0.37
CA PHE A 74 9.45 0.33 -0.14
C PHE A 74 8.66 0.01 -1.41
N ARG A 75 8.38 -1.26 -1.62
CA ARG A 75 7.21 -1.69 -2.37
C ARG A 75 6.10 -2.04 -1.37
N LEU A 76 4.98 -1.38 -1.50
CA LEU A 76 3.79 -1.63 -0.68
C LEU A 76 2.88 -2.60 -1.43
N ASP A 77 2.56 -3.71 -0.80
CA ASP A 77 1.71 -4.75 -1.35
C ASP A 77 0.24 -4.43 -1.12
N ALA A 78 -0.61 -4.76 -2.10
CA ALA A 78 -2.06 -4.73 -2.00
C ALA A 78 -2.68 -3.45 -1.37
N VAL A 79 -2.13 -2.27 -1.70
CA VAL A 79 -2.50 -1.00 -1.06
C VAL A 79 -3.97 -0.61 -1.22
N LYS A 80 -4.70 -1.20 -2.17
CA LYS A 80 -6.14 -0.96 -2.33
C LYS A 80 -6.97 -1.49 -1.14
N HIS A 81 -6.39 -2.40 -0.34
CA HIS A 81 -7.01 -3.02 0.82
C HIS A 81 -6.62 -2.36 2.15
N ILE A 82 -5.92 -1.23 2.08
CA ILE A 82 -5.47 -0.46 3.24
C ILE A 82 -6.17 0.90 3.21
N ASP A 83 -6.57 1.39 4.37
CA ASP A 83 -7.17 2.71 4.51
C ASP A 83 -6.28 3.80 3.89
N ARG A 84 -6.86 4.60 3.00
CA ARG A 84 -6.12 5.58 2.19
C ARG A 84 -5.58 6.74 3.02
N GLU A 85 -6.35 7.20 4.00
CA GLU A 85 -5.94 8.28 4.89
C GLU A 85 -4.79 7.83 5.79
N PHE A 86 -4.87 6.60 6.30
CA PHE A 86 -3.76 6.00 7.03
C PHE A 86 -2.50 5.94 6.17
N MET A 87 -2.60 5.44 4.94
CA MET A 87 -1.43 5.31 4.04
C MET A 87 -0.79 6.66 3.74
N ALA A 88 -1.58 7.69 3.43
CA ALA A 88 -1.07 9.04 3.21
C ALA A 88 -0.33 9.58 4.45
N GLY A 89 -0.95 9.45 5.61
CA GLY A 89 -0.38 9.88 6.90
C GLY A 89 0.87 9.10 7.30
N PHE A 90 0.89 7.81 7.05
CA PHE A 90 2.02 6.93 7.39
C PHE A 90 3.27 7.24 6.56
N ILE A 91 3.13 7.36 5.24
CA ILE A 91 4.28 7.69 4.38
C ILE A 91 4.78 9.11 4.64
N ARG A 92 3.86 10.05 4.86
CA ARG A 92 4.21 11.43 5.26
C ARG A 92 5.00 11.44 6.57
N TYR A 93 4.57 10.68 7.57
CA TYR A 93 5.28 10.53 8.84
C TYR A 93 6.70 10.00 8.65
N ILE A 94 6.87 8.94 7.86
CA ILE A 94 8.20 8.36 7.60
C ILE A 94 9.13 9.39 6.97
N ARG A 95 8.67 10.13 5.96
CA ARG A 95 9.48 11.13 5.28
C ARG A 95 9.82 12.33 6.17
N GLN A 96 8.91 12.73 7.04
CA GLN A 96 9.15 13.86 7.94
C GLN A 96 10.07 13.53 9.11
N HIS A 97 10.04 12.31 9.63
CA HIS A 97 10.66 11.99 10.92
C HIS A 97 11.78 10.96 10.83
N ILE A 98 11.83 10.16 9.76
CA ILE A 98 12.77 9.04 9.69
C ILE A 98 13.68 9.16 8.46
N ARG A 99 13.11 9.19 7.26
CA ARG A 99 13.87 9.19 6.00
C ARG A 99 13.19 10.03 4.91
N PRO A 100 13.62 11.28 4.74
CA PRO A 100 13.00 12.22 3.77
C PRO A 100 13.09 11.76 2.31
N ASP A 101 14.12 11.02 1.94
CA ASP A 101 14.40 10.55 0.57
C ASP A 101 13.91 9.12 0.29
N LEU A 102 13.10 8.54 1.18
CA LEU A 102 12.57 7.18 0.99
C LEU A 102 11.73 7.13 -0.27
N TYR A 103 12.15 6.30 -1.25
CA TYR A 103 11.34 6.01 -2.42
C TYR A 103 10.26 4.98 -2.08
N VAL A 104 9.03 5.23 -2.53
CA VAL A 104 7.89 4.34 -2.24
C VAL A 104 7.05 4.17 -3.49
N PHE A 105 6.63 2.95 -3.77
CA PHE A 105 5.62 2.65 -4.77
C PHE A 105 4.67 1.55 -4.27
N GLY A 106 3.41 1.61 -4.69
CA GLY A 106 2.35 0.71 -4.25
C GLY A 106 1.80 -0.18 -5.35
N GLU A 107 1.35 -1.36 -4.97
CA GLU A 107 0.58 -2.24 -5.83
C GLU A 107 -0.92 -1.99 -5.63
N TYR A 108 -1.51 -1.24 -6.55
CA TYR A 108 -2.94 -1.05 -6.63
C TYR A 108 -3.49 -1.86 -7.82
N TRP A 109 -3.85 -3.11 -7.59
CA TRP A 109 -4.24 -4.02 -8.65
C TRP A 109 -5.69 -3.80 -9.05
N LYS A 110 -5.92 -2.95 -10.04
CA LYS A 110 -7.24 -2.71 -10.65
C LYS A 110 -7.09 -2.25 -12.09
N ASP A 111 -7.94 -2.78 -12.96
CA ASP A 111 -8.03 -2.42 -14.37
C ASP A 111 -8.96 -1.20 -14.54
N SER A 112 -8.49 -0.05 -14.06
CA SER A 112 -9.24 1.20 -14.12
C SER A 112 -8.33 2.41 -13.85
N ASN A 113 -8.10 3.22 -14.86
CA ASN A 113 -7.38 4.48 -14.71
C ASN A 113 -8.08 5.45 -13.74
N TYR A 114 -9.41 5.45 -13.75
CA TYR A 114 -10.19 6.30 -12.85
C TYR A 114 -9.91 5.94 -11.38
N ASP A 115 -10.01 4.65 -11.03
CA ASP A 115 -9.79 4.22 -9.64
C ASP A 115 -8.35 4.44 -9.19
N MET A 116 -7.37 4.23 -10.08
CA MET A 116 -5.96 4.50 -9.77
C MET A 116 -5.72 6.00 -9.54
N THR A 117 -6.30 6.86 -10.39
CA THR A 117 -6.18 8.32 -10.23
C THR A 117 -6.89 8.82 -8.97
N ASP A 118 -8.08 8.30 -8.68
CA ASP A 118 -8.83 8.59 -7.46
C ASP A 118 -8.02 8.20 -6.21
N TYR A 119 -7.43 7.02 -6.23
CA TYR A 119 -6.54 6.56 -5.17
C TYR A 119 -5.32 7.48 -4.97
N LEU A 120 -4.63 7.83 -6.06
CA LEU A 120 -3.45 8.72 -6.01
C LEU A 120 -3.80 10.10 -5.42
N ASN A 121 -4.98 10.63 -5.75
CA ASN A 121 -5.46 11.89 -5.17
C ASN A 121 -5.75 11.75 -3.67
N ASP A 122 -6.40 10.67 -3.25
CA ASP A 122 -6.73 10.43 -1.85
C ASP A 122 -5.48 10.24 -0.97
N ILE A 123 -4.43 9.62 -1.50
CA ILE A 123 -3.14 9.52 -0.80
C ILE A 123 -2.27 10.75 -0.96
N GLU A 124 -2.79 11.85 -1.52
CA GLU A 124 -2.09 13.12 -1.72
C GLU A 124 -0.78 12.96 -2.49
N LEU A 125 -0.73 12.04 -3.46
CA LEU A 125 0.45 11.72 -4.27
C LEU A 125 1.69 11.39 -3.43
N GLN A 126 1.51 10.79 -2.26
CA GLN A 126 2.62 10.45 -1.37
C GLN A 126 3.56 9.38 -1.96
N TYR A 127 3.10 8.56 -2.90
CA TYR A 127 3.92 7.56 -3.59
C TYR A 127 3.32 7.18 -4.93
N ASP A 128 4.15 6.54 -5.75
CA ASP A 128 3.77 6.07 -7.07
C ASP A 128 3.02 4.74 -7.03
N LEU A 129 2.32 4.39 -8.09
CA LEU A 129 1.70 3.08 -8.27
C LEU A 129 2.38 2.31 -9.39
N ILE A 130 2.31 0.98 -9.32
CA ILE A 130 2.61 0.12 -10.46
C ILE A 130 1.58 0.40 -11.56
N ASP A 131 2.05 0.59 -12.79
CA ASP A 131 1.18 0.81 -13.94
C ASP A 131 0.51 -0.50 -14.38
N VAL A 132 -0.61 -0.80 -13.75
CA VAL A 132 -1.41 -1.99 -14.06
C VAL A 132 -2.04 -1.91 -15.45
N MET A 133 -2.40 -0.71 -15.92
CA MET A 133 -2.97 -0.53 -17.26
C MET A 133 -1.96 -0.89 -18.34
N LEU A 134 -0.72 -0.44 -18.18
CA LEU A 134 0.36 -0.82 -19.10
C LEU A 134 0.60 -2.34 -19.08
N HIS A 135 0.56 -2.96 -17.89
CA HIS A 135 0.65 -4.41 -17.76
C HIS A 135 -0.47 -5.13 -18.54
N MET A 136 -1.72 -4.67 -18.41
CA MET A 136 -2.86 -5.24 -19.13
C MET A 136 -2.73 -5.06 -20.64
N ASN A 137 -2.28 -3.90 -21.12
CA ASN A 137 -2.02 -3.66 -22.52
C ASN A 137 -0.95 -4.60 -23.09
N PHE A 138 0.14 -4.82 -22.36
CA PHE A 138 1.16 -5.79 -22.76
C PHE A 138 0.63 -7.24 -22.78
N TYR A 139 -0.19 -7.59 -21.80
CA TYR A 139 -0.84 -8.91 -21.79
C TYR A 139 -1.72 -9.09 -23.03
N GLU A 140 -2.59 -8.12 -23.33
CA GLU A 140 -3.44 -8.17 -24.51
C GLU A 140 -2.64 -8.21 -25.82
N ALA A 141 -1.59 -7.39 -25.93
CA ALA A 141 -0.68 -7.41 -27.07
C ALA A 141 -0.07 -8.79 -27.28
N GLY A 142 0.33 -9.45 -26.20
CA GLY A 142 0.86 -10.81 -26.25
C GLY A 142 -0.17 -11.85 -26.70
N GLN A 143 -1.45 -11.68 -26.33
CA GLN A 143 -2.52 -12.57 -26.76
C GLN A 143 -2.93 -12.32 -28.23
N LYS A 144 -3.04 -11.09 -28.63
CA LYS A 144 -3.49 -10.69 -29.98
C LYS A 144 -2.36 -10.75 -31.03
N GLY A 145 -1.10 -10.67 -30.60
CA GLY A 145 0.04 -10.67 -31.51
C GLY A 145 -0.05 -9.56 -32.57
N ARG A 146 -0.08 -9.95 -33.84
CA ARG A 146 -0.15 -8.99 -34.96
C ARG A 146 -1.46 -8.22 -35.09
N ASP A 147 -2.51 -8.68 -34.42
CA ASP A 147 -3.84 -8.07 -34.46
C ASP A 147 -4.06 -7.05 -33.33
N PHE A 148 -3.01 -6.78 -32.55
CA PHE A 148 -3.03 -5.73 -31.53
C PHE A 148 -2.79 -4.37 -32.16
N ASP A 149 -3.73 -3.44 -31.97
CA ASP A 149 -3.61 -2.03 -32.36
C ASP A 149 -3.00 -1.23 -31.20
N LEU A 150 -1.90 -0.53 -31.48
CA LEU A 150 -1.13 0.28 -30.51
C LEU A 150 -1.76 1.66 -30.33
#